data_b16830335653f7bff968b4739d3c2abe
#
_entry.id   b16830335653f7bff968b4739d3c2abe
#
_cell.length_a   1.000
_cell.length_b   1.000
_cell.length_c   1.000
_cell.angle_alpha   90.00
_cell.angle_beta   90.00
_cell.angle_gamma   90.00
#
_symmetry.space_group_name_H-M   'P 1'
#
loop_
_entity.id
_entity.type
_entity.pdbx_description
1 polymer ?
#
loop_
_entity_poly.entity_id
_entity_poly.type
_entity_poly.pdbx_seq_one_letter_code
_entity_poly.pdbx_strand_id
1 'polypeptide(L)'
;ANNNVALGSDIGGGHHPAIYKQVARAVQLSKMKNFYEPNPAKTINFATAFYCATRAGGSVFGNMGHFEKGRNFNAIVIDNIEDKGFPLTPEQKVERFCYIGDDRNIVGRYIDGTPVNI
;
A
#
# COMPACT_ATOMS: atom_id res chain seq x y z
N ALA A 1 22.60 -1.79 10.23
CA ALA A 1 22.36 -1.16 8.92
C ALA A 1 20.86 -0.94 8.78
N ASN A 2 20.43 0.30 8.59
CA ASN A 2 19.03 0.61 8.23
C ASN A 2 18.82 0.22 6.76
N ASN A 3 18.34 -1.00 6.53
CA ASN A 3 17.96 -1.42 5.20
C ASN A 3 16.62 -0.78 4.84
N ASN A 4 16.59 -0.01 3.76
CA ASN A 4 15.34 0.52 3.22
C ASN A 4 14.68 -0.62 2.41
N VAL A 5 13.53 -1.10 2.90
CA VAL A 5 12.80 -2.22 2.28
C VAL A 5 11.57 -1.68 1.58
N ALA A 6 11.42 -2.01 0.30
CA ALA A 6 10.25 -1.68 -0.50
C ALA A 6 9.46 -2.94 -0.87
N LEU A 7 8.15 -2.79 -1.10
CA LEU A 7 7.31 -3.86 -1.66
C LEU A 7 7.33 -3.83 -3.18
N GLY A 8 7.45 -5.00 -3.79
CA GLY A 8 7.28 -5.24 -5.22
C GLY A 8 6.17 -6.24 -5.49
N SER A 9 5.66 -6.25 -6.73
CA SER A 9 4.60 -7.18 -7.14
C SER A 9 5.13 -8.56 -7.55
N ASP A 10 6.40 -8.63 -7.95
CA ASP A 10 6.98 -9.83 -8.56
C ASP A 10 6.05 -10.42 -9.65
N ILE A 11 5.60 -9.56 -10.55
CA ILE A 11 4.64 -9.95 -11.59
C ILE A 11 5.14 -11.15 -12.40
N GLY A 12 4.31 -12.19 -12.49
CA GLY A 12 4.69 -13.48 -13.07
C GLY A 12 4.95 -14.55 -12.02
N GLY A 13 5.62 -14.23 -10.89
CA GLY A 13 5.78 -15.08 -9.72
C GLY A 13 4.87 -14.67 -8.57
N GLY A 14 4.58 -13.36 -8.43
CA GLY A 14 3.66 -12.81 -7.46
C GLY A 14 2.20 -13.06 -7.80
N HIS A 15 1.32 -13.04 -6.79
CA HIS A 15 -0.08 -13.39 -6.95
C HIS A 15 -0.93 -12.31 -7.62
N HIS A 16 -0.48 -11.04 -7.65
CA HIS A 16 -1.22 -9.91 -8.21
C HIS A 16 -0.29 -8.75 -8.56
N PRO A 17 -0.48 -8.03 -9.70
CA PRO A 17 0.39 -6.93 -10.10
C PRO A 17 0.23 -5.66 -9.25
N ALA A 18 -0.94 -5.43 -8.65
CA ALA A 18 -1.22 -4.21 -7.89
C ALA A 18 -0.51 -4.19 -6.53
N ILE A 19 0.28 -3.15 -6.28
CA ILE A 19 1.06 -3.00 -5.04
C ILE A 19 0.17 -2.89 -3.80
N TYR A 20 -1.02 -2.26 -3.89
CA TYR A 20 -1.94 -2.21 -2.75
C TYR A 20 -2.40 -3.61 -2.29
N LYS A 21 -2.49 -4.58 -3.20
CA LYS A 21 -2.76 -5.99 -2.83
C LYS A 21 -1.57 -6.63 -2.12
N GLN A 22 -0.34 -6.25 -2.47
CA GLN A 22 0.87 -6.74 -1.81
C GLN A 22 0.98 -6.24 -0.37
N VAL A 23 0.43 -5.06 -0.03
CA VAL A 23 0.35 -4.56 1.35
C VAL A 23 -0.39 -5.55 2.24
N ALA A 24 -1.62 -5.92 1.87
CA ALA A 24 -2.42 -6.89 2.61
C ALA A 24 -1.70 -8.25 2.69
N ARG A 25 -1.11 -8.69 1.58
CA ARG A 25 -0.39 -9.98 1.49
C ARG A 25 0.82 -10.01 2.41
N ALA A 26 1.61 -8.95 2.46
CA ALA A 26 2.77 -8.86 3.33
C ALA A 26 2.39 -9.03 4.81
N VAL A 27 1.30 -8.37 5.25
CA VAL A 27 0.78 -8.52 6.62
C VAL A 27 0.33 -9.96 6.88
N GLN A 28 -0.45 -10.55 5.98
CA GLN A 28 -0.95 -11.92 6.11
C GLN A 28 0.20 -12.94 6.19
N LEU A 29 1.18 -12.84 5.29
CA LEU A 29 2.33 -13.75 5.25
C LEU A 29 3.21 -13.61 6.49
N SER A 30 3.41 -12.39 7.01
CA SER A 30 4.18 -12.19 8.23
C SER A 30 3.51 -12.85 9.45
N LYS A 31 2.18 -12.78 9.53
CA LYS A 31 1.40 -13.45 10.57
C LYS A 31 1.45 -14.97 10.42
N MET A 32 1.34 -15.47 9.19
CA MET A 32 1.45 -16.90 8.91
C MET A 32 2.85 -17.42 9.26
N LYS A 33 3.90 -16.70 8.88
CA LYS A 33 5.27 -17.05 9.26
C LYS A 33 5.44 -17.10 10.79
N ASN A 34 4.87 -16.13 11.51
CA ASN A 34 4.92 -16.11 12.97
C ASN A 34 4.18 -17.31 13.61
N PHE A 35 3.19 -17.87 12.93
CA PHE A 35 2.51 -19.08 13.41
C PHE A 35 3.44 -20.32 13.37
N TYR A 36 4.22 -20.47 12.30
CA TYR A 36 5.15 -21.61 12.15
C TYR A 36 6.48 -21.39 12.88
N GLU A 37 6.96 -20.16 12.92
CA GLU A 37 8.22 -19.75 13.55
C GLU A 37 7.93 -18.60 14.52
N PRO A 38 7.48 -18.88 15.76
CA PRO A 38 7.04 -17.82 16.67
C PRO A 38 8.12 -16.78 16.96
N ASN A 39 7.94 -15.59 16.42
CA ASN A 39 8.75 -14.42 16.71
C ASN A 39 7.88 -13.15 16.50
N PRO A 40 7.06 -12.76 17.48
CA PRO A 40 6.14 -11.63 17.36
C PRO A 40 6.81 -10.32 16.93
N ALA A 41 8.08 -10.11 17.29
CA ALA A 41 8.85 -8.91 16.91
C ALA A 41 9.08 -8.80 15.39
N LYS A 42 8.91 -9.89 14.64
CA LYS A 42 9.04 -9.91 13.17
C LYS A 42 7.71 -9.84 12.43
N THR A 43 6.58 -9.78 13.15
CA THR A 43 5.28 -9.58 12.53
C THR A 43 5.10 -8.12 12.17
N ILE A 44 4.81 -7.83 10.91
CA ILE A 44 4.57 -6.47 10.45
C ILE A 44 3.07 -6.12 10.54
N ASN A 45 2.78 -4.86 10.88
CA ASN A 45 1.44 -4.30 10.85
C ASN A 45 1.15 -3.62 9.50
N PHE A 46 -0.10 -3.18 9.32
CA PHE A 46 -0.53 -2.49 8.11
C PHE A 46 0.32 -1.24 7.82
N ALA A 47 0.56 -0.39 8.82
CA ALA A 47 1.31 0.85 8.64
C ALA A 47 2.74 0.60 8.12
N THR A 48 3.41 -0.43 8.63
CA THR A 48 4.74 -0.83 8.16
C THR A 48 4.70 -1.32 6.72
N ALA A 49 3.75 -2.19 6.39
CA ALA A 49 3.60 -2.71 5.02
C ALA A 49 3.25 -1.58 4.03
N PHE A 50 2.37 -0.66 4.44
CA PHE A 50 1.99 0.50 3.64
C PHE A 50 3.15 1.48 3.44
N TYR A 51 3.97 1.73 4.47
CA TYR A 51 5.20 2.49 4.35
C TYR A 51 6.16 1.88 3.32
N CYS A 52 6.35 0.56 3.34
CA CYS A 52 7.19 -0.15 2.35
C CYS A 52 6.63 -0.03 0.92
N ALA A 53 5.31 0.01 0.77
CA ALA A 53 4.65 0.15 -0.53
C ALA A 53 4.66 1.58 -1.08
N THR A 54 4.80 2.58 -0.22
CA THR A 54 4.68 4.01 -0.59
C THR A 54 6.00 4.75 -0.40
N ARG A 55 6.29 5.23 0.81
CA ARG A 55 7.44 6.10 1.08
C ARG A 55 8.77 5.39 0.82
N ALA A 56 8.93 4.16 1.29
CA ALA A 56 10.17 3.42 1.07
C ALA A 56 10.34 3.04 -0.41
N GLY A 57 9.26 2.56 -1.07
CA GLY A 57 9.26 2.28 -2.50
C GLY A 57 9.53 3.52 -3.34
N GLY A 58 8.87 4.63 -3.05
CA GLY A 58 9.04 5.89 -3.75
C GLY A 58 10.44 6.48 -3.62
N SER A 59 11.12 6.29 -2.49
CA SER A 59 12.48 6.79 -2.26
C SER A 59 13.52 6.19 -3.23
N VAL A 60 13.24 5.02 -3.81
CA VAL A 60 14.10 4.40 -4.85
C VAL A 60 14.08 5.22 -6.14
N PHE A 61 12.95 5.89 -6.41
CA PHE A 61 12.74 6.72 -7.59
C PHE A 61 12.99 8.22 -7.32
N GLY A 62 13.51 8.59 -6.15
CA GLY A 62 13.87 9.95 -5.78
C GLY A 62 12.81 10.66 -4.95
N ASN A 63 12.15 11.68 -5.54
CA ASN A 63 11.36 12.65 -4.78
C ASN A 63 9.86 12.33 -4.73
N MET A 64 9.48 11.09 -4.46
CA MET A 64 8.09 10.63 -4.46
C MET A 64 7.77 9.64 -3.33
N GLY A 65 6.53 9.18 -3.24
CA GLY A 65 6.07 8.13 -2.34
C GLY A 65 5.37 8.63 -1.08
N HIS A 66 5.29 9.94 -0.86
CA HIS A 66 4.53 10.55 0.23
C HIS A 66 4.17 12.00 -0.10
N PHE A 67 3.14 12.52 0.57
CA PHE A 67 2.68 13.89 0.39
C PHE A 67 3.47 14.83 1.32
N GLU A 68 4.31 15.65 0.72
CA GLU A 68 5.09 16.68 1.40
C GLU A 68 5.39 17.82 0.42
N LYS A 69 5.48 19.06 0.92
CA LYS A 69 5.82 20.22 0.08
C LYS A 69 7.18 20.01 -0.61
N GLY A 70 7.20 20.21 -1.93
CA GLY A 70 8.41 20.04 -2.75
C GLY A 70 8.62 18.60 -3.26
N ARG A 71 7.66 17.69 -3.02
CA ARG A 71 7.66 16.33 -3.56
C ARG A 71 6.80 16.22 -4.81
N ASN A 72 7.14 15.26 -5.67
CA ASN A 72 6.32 14.92 -6.82
C ASN A 72 4.97 14.38 -6.38
N PHE A 73 3.89 14.94 -6.92
CA PHE A 73 2.54 14.53 -6.59
C PHE A 73 2.13 13.32 -7.41
N ASN A 74 2.28 12.14 -6.83
CA ASN A 74 1.81 10.87 -7.39
C ASN A 74 0.73 10.32 -6.48
N ALA A 75 -0.49 10.19 -6.98
CA ALA A 75 -1.64 9.84 -6.16
C ALA A 75 -2.68 9.02 -6.92
N ILE A 76 -3.43 8.22 -6.18
CA ILE A 76 -4.69 7.64 -6.64
C ILE A 76 -5.84 8.18 -5.80
N VAL A 77 -6.99 8.38 -6.43
CA VAL A 77 -8.24 8.73 -5.75
C VAL A 77 -9.09 7.47 -5.69
N ILE A 78 -9.56 7.14 -4.50
CA ILE A 78 -10.31 5.92 -4.23
C ILE A 78 -11.71 6.29 -3.78
N ASP A 79 -12.72 5.64 -4.34
CA ASP A 79 -14.13 5.80 -4.00
C ASP A 79 -14.79 4.47 -3.64
N ASN A 80 -15.99 4.54 -3.04
CA ASN A 80 -16.84 3.39 -2.68
C ASN A 80 -16.19 2.34 -1.78
N ILE A 81 -15.32 2.78 -0.86
CA ILE A 81 -14.69 1.87 0.10
C ILE A 81 -15.36 1.92 1.49
N GLU A 82 -16.35 2.79 1.68
CA GLU A 82 -17.05 2.96 2.94
C GLU A 82 -18.06 1.83 3.18
N ASP A 83 -18.21 1.46 4.44
CA ASP A 83 -19.32 0.64 4.90
C ASP A 83 -20.40 1.55 5.50
N LYS A 84 -21.64 1.45 5.00
CA LYS A 84 -22.75 2.31 5.44
C LYS A 84 -23.12 2.11 6.93
N GLY A 85 -22.64 1.03 7.54
CA GLY A 85 -22.92 0.71 8.94
C GLY A 85 -21.89 1.24 9.95
N PHE A 86 -20.66 1.58 9.50
CA PHE A 86 -19.58 1.95 10.41
C PHE A 86 -18.73 3.08 9.82
N PRO A 87 -18.66 4.24 10.51
CA PRO A 87 -17.75 5.30 10.10
C PRO A 87 -16.30 4.83 10.28
N LEU A 88 -15.53 4.85 9.18
CA LEU A 88 -14.12 4.46 9.18
C LEU A 88 -13.22 5.69 9.31
N THR A 89 -12.13 5.57 10.05
CA THR A 89 -11.04 6.55 10.02
C THR A 89 -10.36 6.55 8.64
N PRO A 90 -9.61 7.61 8.27
CA PRO A 90 -8.85 7.63 7.02
C PRO A 90 -7.91 6.43 6.86
N GLU A 91 -7.22 6.04 7.94
CA GLU A 91 -6.33 4.87 7.91
C GLU A 91 -7.10 3.58 7.67
N GLN A 92 -8.24 3.39 8.32
CA GLN A 92 -9.10 2.22 8.12
C GLN A 92 -9.66 2.15 6.70
N LYS A 93 -9.96 3.30 6.06
CA LYS A 93 -10.38 3.34 4.65
C LYS A 93 -9.28 2.84 3.74
N VAL A 94 -8.05 3.29 3.94
CA VAL A 94 -6.89 2.85 3.16
C VAL A 94 -6.59 1.37 3.39
N GLU A 95 -6.63 0.92 4.64
CA GLU A 95 -6.47 -0.50 4.97
C GLU A 95 -7.54 -1.35 4.30
N ARG A 96 -8.80 -0.96 4.43
CA ARG A 96 -9.93 -1.64 3.78
C ARG A 96 -9.75 -1.74 2.27
N PHE A 97 -9.33 -0.67 1.61
CA PHE A 97 -9.03 -0.70 0.18
C PHE A 97 -7.94 -1.74 -0.17
N CYS A 98 -6.86 -1.81 0.60
CA CYS A 98 -5.79 -2.79 0.36
C CYS A 98 -6.28 -4.23 0.47
N TYR A 99 -7.23 -4.52 1.36
CA TYR A 99 -7.76 -5.86 1.59
C TYR A 99 -8.85 -6.26 0.59
N ILE A 100 -9.85 -5.41 0.39
CA ILE A 100 -11.07 -5.76 -0.37
C ILE A 100 -11.32 -4.91 -1.60
N GLY A 101 -10.61 -3.76 -1.77
CA GLY A 101 -10.76 -2.91 -2.94
C GLY A 101 -10.19 -3.55 -4.21
N ASP A 102 -10.56 -3.00 -5.35
CA ASP A 102 -10.03 -3.36 -6.66
C ASP A 102 -9.88 -2.11 -7.56
N ASP A 103 -9.54 -2.29 -8.82
CA ASP A 103 -9.31 -1.21 -9.78
C ASP A 103 -10.55 -0.35 -10.04
N ARG A 104 -11.77 -0.88 -9.88
CA ARG A 104 -13.04 -0.14 -10.01
C ARG A 104 -13.21 0.92 -8.92
N ASN A 105 -12.54 0.76 -7.77
CA ASN A 105 -12.52 1.75 -6.72
C ASN A 105 -11.57 2.92 -7.02
N ILE A 106 -10.67 2.81 -8.01
CA ILE A 106 -9.74 3.87 -8.39
C ILE A 106 -10.41 4.77 -9.41
N VAL A 107 -10.86 5.94 -8.96
CA VAL A 107 -11.60 6.91 -9.78
C VAL A 107 -10.73 8.05 -10.31
N GLY A 108 -9.46 8.11 -9.92
CA GLY A 108 -8.51 9.10 -10.43
C GLY A 108 -7.07 8.68 -10.19
N ARG A 109 -6.19 9.10 -11.08
CA ARG A 109 -4.73 8.89 -10.99
C ARG A 109 -3.99 10.16 -11.35
N TYR A 110 -2.92 10.44 -10.64
CA TYR A 110 -2.03 11.57 -10.88
C TYR A 110 -0.59 11.08 -10.92
N ILE A 111 0.14 11.50 -11.93
CA ILE A 111 1.59 11.28 -12.08
C ILE A 111 2.22 12.65 -12.24
N ASP A 112 3.13 12.99 -11.33
CA ASP A 112 3.81 14.30 -11.27
C ASP A 112 2.82 15.49 -11.37
N GLY A 113 1.70 15.37 -10.65
CA GLY A 113 0.64 16.37 -10.62
C GLY A 113 -0.28 16.38 -11.85
N THR A 114 0.00 15.58 -12.87
CA THR A 114 -0.81 15.50 -14.08
C THR A 114 -1.85 14.38 -13.97
N PRO A 115 -3.15 14.67 -14.21
CA PRO A 115 -4.17 13.63 -14.27
C PRO A 115 -3.88 12.64 -15.40
N VAL A 116 -4.01 11.36 -15.12
CA VAL A 116 -3.88 10.28 -16.12
C VAL A 116 -5.25 9.68 -16.36
N ASN A 117 -5.66 9.61 -17.63
CA ASN A 117 -6.91 8.95 -18.00
C ASN A 117 -6.83 7.46 -17.67
N ILE A 118 -7.93 6.96 -17.13
CA ILE A 118 -8.10 5.54 -16.74
C ILE A 118 -8.85 4.84 -17.88
#